data_413c481eac147352df28d3dc9fc6a628
#
_entry.id   413c481eac147352df28d3dc9fc6a628
#
_cell.length_a   1.000
_cell.length_b   1.000
_cell.length_c   1.000
_cell.angle_alpha   90.00
_cell.angle_beta   90.00
_cell.angle_gamma   90.00
#
_symmetry.space_group_name_H-M   'P 1'
#
loop_
_entity.id
_entity.type
_entity.pdbx_description
1 polymer ?
#
loop_
_entity_poly.entity_id
_entity_poly.type
_entity_poly.pdbx_seq_one_letter_code
_entity_poly.pdbx_strand_id
1 'polypeptide(L)'
;YFQFGRYLLISSSRPGNMPANLQGIWHNNVDGPWRVDYHNNINIQMNYWPACSTNLNECMLPLVDFIRTLVKPGEKTAKSYFGASGWTASISGNIFGFTTPLESQDMSWNFNPMAGPWLATHIWEYYDYTRDLTFLKETGYELIKSSADFAVDYLWHKPDGTYTAAPSTSPEHGPIDQGATFVHAVVREILLDATEASKVLGVDKKERKQWEHVLANLVPYKIGRYGQLMEWSVDIDDPKDEHRHVNHLFGLHPGHTVSPVTTPELAKAAKVVLVHRGDGATGWSMGWKLNQWARLQDGNHAYTLFGNLLKNGTLDNLWDTHSPFQIDGNFGGTAGITEMLLQSHIGFIQLLPALPDAWKEGSVSGICAKGNFEVDMVWENNQLQEAVVRSNAGGNCVIKYADKTLSFKTVKGRSY
;
A
#
# COMPACT_ATOMS: atom_id res chain seq x y z
N TYR A 1 20.82 -2.80 5.74
CA TYR A 1 19.50 -2.23 6.04
C TYR A 1 18.36 -3.13 5.53
N PHE A 2 18.40 -3.60 4.27
CA PHE A 2 17.38 -4.50 3.71
C PHE A 2 17.16 -5.77 4.56
N GLN A 3 18.21 -6.48 4.90
CA GLN A 3 18.11 -7.68 5.75
C GLN A 3 17.72 -7.36 7.20
N PHE A 4 18.06 -6.16 7.67
CA PHE A 4 17.65 -5.71 8.99
C PHE A 4 16.13 -5.49 9.06
N GLY A 5 15.53 -4.86 8.05
CA GLY A 5 14.07 -4.74 7.99
C GLY A 5 13.37 -6.11 7.92
N ARG A 6 13.90 -7.07 7.16
CA ARG A 6 13.39 -8.46 7.18
C ARG A 6 13.50 -9.08 8.57
N TYR A 7 14.63 -8.93 9.23
CA TYR A 7 14.83 -9.40 10.61
C TYR A 7 13.81 -8.80 11.57
N LEU A 8 13.60 -7.49 11.49
CA LEU A 8 12.61 -6.81 12.34
C LEU A 8 11.20 -7.37 12.13
N LEU A 9 10.79 -7.63 10.88
CA LEU A 9 9.48 -8.20 10.58
C LEU A 9 9.34 -9.64 11.10
N ILE A 10 10.34 -10.49 10.85
CA ILE A 10 10.39 -11.86 11.37
C ILE A 10 10.28 -11.88 12.90
N SER A 11 10.94 -10.93 13.57
CA SER A 11 10.99 -10.89 15.03
C SER A 11 9.72 -10.33 15.68
N SER A 12 8.97 -9.50 14.96
CA SER A 12 7.80 -8.78 15.50
C SER A 12 6.45 -9.28 14.99
N SER A 13 6.41 -10.13 13.95
CA SER A 13 5.16 -10.58 13.34
C SER A 13 5.23 -12.04 12.92
N ARG A 14 4.82 -12.94 13.82
CA ARG A 14 4.80 -14.40 13.59
C ARG A 14 3.40 -14.95 13.81
N PRO A 15 2.97 -15.97 13.04
CA PRO A 15 1.66 -16.60 13.23
C PRO A 15 1.38 -16.96 14.70
N GLY A 16 0.19 -16.62 15.17
CA GLY A 16 -0.23 -16.81 16.56
C GLY A 16 0.10 -15.66 17.52
N ASN A 17 0.78 -14.60 17.05
CA ASN A 17 1.04 -13.37 17.79
C ASN A 17 0.25 -12.20 17.20
N MET A 18 0.28 -11.06 17.92
CA MET A 18 -0.23 -9.80 17.39
C MET A 18 0.71 -9.26 16.30
N PRO A 19 0.21 -8.43 15.37
CA PRO A 19 1.06 -7.80 14.37
C PRO A 19 2.04 -6.80 14.98
N ALA A 20 3.06 -6.41 14.21
CA ALA A 20 3.96 -5.33 14.58
C ALA A 20 3.18 -4.01 14.74
N ASN A 21 3.23 -3.42 15.94
CA ASN A 21 2.65 -2.10 16.19
C ASN A 21 3.60 -0.98 15.73
N LEU A 22 3.31 0.28 16.13
CA LEU A 22 4.08 1.45 15.73
C LEU A 22 5.58 1.38 16.10
N GLN A 23 5.94 0.62 17.15
CA GLN A 23 7.31 0.31 17.57
C GLN A 23 7.67 -1.17 17.38
N GLY A 24 6.91 -1.92 16.60
CA GLY A 24 7.08 -3.37 16.44
C GLY A 24 6.70 -4.11 17.71
N ILE A 25 7.71 -4.52 18.49
CA ILE A 25 7.60 -5.09 19.83
C ILE A 25 8.62 -4.43 20.79
N TRP A 26 9.35 -3.42 20.31
CA TRP A 26 10.46 -2.81 21.02
C TRP A 26 10.04 -1.51 21.67
N HIS A 27 9.58 -1.63 22.92
CA HIS A 27 9.22 -0.50 23.76
C HIS A 27 9.53 -0.83 25.22
N ASN A 28 10.09 0.14 25.94
CA ASN A 28 10.60 -0.08 27.29
C ASN A 28 9.89 0.74 28.39
N ASN A 29 8.83 1.46 28.05
CA ASN A 29 8.05 2.26 28.97
C ASN A 29 6.59 1.79 29.04
N VAL A 30 5.88 2.11 30.11
CA VAL A 30 4.44 1.84 30.23
C VAL A 30 3.65 2.71 29.25
N ASP A 31 4.00 4.00 29.19
CA ASP A 31 3.42 4.96 28.26
C ASP A 31 4.40 5.23 27.12
N GLY A 32 4.11 4.68 25.95
CA GLY A 32 4.91 4.89 24.77
C GLY A 32 4.39 6.02 23.86
N PRO A 33 5.25 6.51 22.96
CA PRO A 33 4.84 7.46 21.95
C PRO A 33 3.61 6.95 21.19
N TRP A 34 2.63 7.83 20.98
CA TRP A 34 1.35 7.50 20.35
C TRP A 34 0.63 6.29 20.99
N ARG A 35 0.86 6.04 22.29
CA ARG A 35 0.28 4.92 23.07
C ARG A 35 0.62 3.54 22.49
N VAL A 36 1.66 3.44 21.67
CA VAL A 36 2.12 2.18 21.01
C VAL A 36 0.96 1.52 20.24
N ASP A 37 0.14 2.34 19.57
CA ASP A 37 -1.05 1.87 18.89
C ASP A 37 -0.76 1.20 17.54
N TYR A 38 -1.80 0.68 16.90
CA TYR A 38 -1.80 0.33 15.50
C TYR A 38 -2.33 1.54 14.71
N HIS A 39 -1.41 2.36 14.23
CA HIS A 39 -1.75 3.58 13.51
C HIS A 39 -2.13 3.24 12.06
N ASN A 40 -3.40 3.52 11.71
CA ASN A 40 -4.03 2.94 10.50
C ASN A 40 -4.05 3.90 9.30
N ASN A 41 -3.33 5.00 9.32
CA ASN A 41 -3.33 5.95 8.20
C ASN A 41 -2.12 5.83 7.28
N ILE A 42 -1.13 5.01 7.64
CA ILE A 42 0.06 4.65 6.87
C ILE A 42 0.93 3.61 7.60
N ASN A 43 1.09 3.72 8.92
CA ASN A 43 2.16 3.09 9.67
C ASN A 43 2.01 1.56 9.70
N ILE A 44 0.89 1.02 10.18
CA ILE A 44 0.70 -0.43 10.18
C ILE A 44 0.69 -1.00 8.76
N GLN A 45 0.17 -0.27 7.79
CA GLN A 45 0.18 -0.71 6.39
C GLN A 45 1.62 -0.84 5.88
N MET A 46 2.45 0.18 6.13
CA MET A 46 3.88 0.18 5.74
C MET A 46 4.67 -0.96 6.40
N ASN A 47 4.33 -1.34 7.63
CA ASN A 47 4.97 -2.45 8.32
C ASN A 47 4.88 -3.76 7.52
N TYR A 48 3.87 -3.91 6.67
CA TYR A 48 3.61 -5.15 5.93
C TYR A 48 3.94 -5.09 4.43
N TRP A 49 4.31 -3.92 3.89
CA TRP A 49 4.71 -3.81 2.48
C TRP A 49 5.85 -4.75 2.06
N PRO A 50 6.88 -5.01 2.89
CA PRO A 50 7.94 -5.94 2.50
C PRO A 50 7.55 -7.41 2.68
N ALA A 51 6.48 -7.75 3.41
CA ALA A 51 6.20 -9.12 3.83
C ALA A 51 6.16 -10.10 2.63
N CYS A 52 5.29 -9.87 1.69
CA CYS A 52 5.13 -10.77 0.56
C CYS A 52 6.27 -10.65 -0.46
N SER A 53 6.71 -9.45 -0.76
CA SER A 53 7.75 -9.20 -1.78
C SER A 53 9.15 -9.71 -1.37
N THR A 54 9.41 -9.85 -0.05
CA THR A 54 10.68 -10.35 0.46
C THR A 54 10.64 -11.80 0.95
N ASN A 55 9.64 -12.58 0.48
CA ASN A 55 9.48 -14.00 0.82
C ASN A 55 9.25 -14.25 2.33
N LEU A 56 8.39 -13.45 2.94
CA LEU A 56 7.98 -13.54 4.34
C LEU A 56 6.45 -13.55 4.46
N ASN A 57 5.77 -14.29 3.58
CA ASN A 57 4.31 -14.33 3.52
C ASN A 57 3.67 -14.69 4.88
N GLU A 58 4.29 -15.59 5.64
CA GLU A 58 3.78 -15.99 6.95
C GLU A 58 3.74 -14.83 7.96
N CYS A 59 4.59 -13.82 7.78
CA CYS A 59 4.60 -12.63 8.62
C CYS A 59 3.38 -11.71 8.38
N MET A 60 2.64 -11.90 7.28
CA MET A 60 1.38 -11.19 7.03
C MET A 60 0.22 -11.74 7.86
N LEU A 61 0.25 -13.01 8.26
CA LEU A 61 -0.88 -13.66 8.95
C LEU A 61 -1.29 -13.00 10.26
N PRO A 62 -0.38 -12.49 11.11
CA PRO A 62 -0.78 -11.71 12.29
C PRO A 62 -1.61 -10.46 11.94
N LEU A 63 -1.29 -9.76 10.83
CA LEU A 63 -2.11 -8.64 10.36
C LEU A 63 -3.49 -9.11 9.91
N VAL A 64 -3.57 -10.24 9.20
CA VAL A 64 -4.86 -10.85 8.80
C VAL A 64 -5.73 -11.15 10.02
N ASP A 65 -5.15 -11.78 11.04
CA ASP A 65 -5.85 -12.11 12.28
C ASP A 65 -6.29 -10.85 13.05
N PHE A 66 -5.45 -9.82 13.08
CA PHE A 66 -5.81 -8.53 13.65
C PHE A 66 -6.99 -7.90 12.89
N ILE A 67 -6.96 -7.85 11.56
CA ILE A 67 -8.07 -7.32 10.75
C ILE A 67 -9.37 -8.08 11.07
N ARG A 68 -9.33 -9.40 11.22
CA ARG A 68 -10.51 -10.19 11.62
C ARG A 68 -11.10 -9.74 12.95
N THR A 69 -10.28 -9.33 13.91
CA THR A 69 -10.77 -8.80 15.20
C THR A 69 -11.44 -7.44 15.06
N LEU A 70 -11.11 -6.66 14.03
CA LEU A 70 -11.69 -5.35 13.77
C LEU A 70 -13.06 -5.41 13.08
N VAL A 71 -13.42 -6.50 12.42
CA VAL A 71 -14.65 -6.60 11.60
C VAL A 71 -15.89 -6.32 12.44
N LYS A 72 -16.14 -7.11 13.48
CA LYS A 72 -17.35 -6.98 14.29
C LYS A 72 -17.54 -5.63 14.99
N PRO A 73 -16.50 -5.04 15.64
CA PRO A 73 -16.60 -3.65 16.13
C PRO A 73 -16.67 -2.63 14.98
N GLY A 74 -15.99 -2.89 13.86
CA GLY A 74 -15.99 -2.04 12.66
C GLY A 74 -17.34 -1.96 11.96
N GLU A 75 -18.15 -3.02 11.96
CA GLU A 75 -19.54 -3.02 11.51
C GLU A 75 -20.41 -2.08 12.36
N LYS A 76 -20.20 -2.06 13.68
CA LYS A 76 -20.89 -1.11 14.56
C LYS A 76 -20.47 0.32 14.26
N THR A 77 -19.18 0.55 14.03
CA THR A 77 -18.63 1.87 13.65
C THR A 77 -19.20 2.31 12.30
N ALA A 78 -19.20 1.45 11.27
CA ALA A 78 -19.78 1.74 9.97
C ALA A 78 -21.25 2.16 10.08
N LYS A 79 -22.03 1.40 10.82
CA LYS A 79 -23.46 1.68 11.00
C LYS A 79 -23.72 2.96 11.83
N SER A 80 -23.00 3.13 12.96
CA SER A 80 -23.30 4.20 13.92
C SER A 80 -22.79 5.57 13.46
N TYR A 81 -21.64 5.64 12.82
CA TYR A 81 -21.01 6.88 12.38
C TYR A 81 -21.40 7.26 10.95
N PHE A 82 -21.63 6.27 10.07
CA PHE A 82 -21.78 6.51 8.64
C PHE A 82 -23.11 6.01 8.07
N GLY A 83 -23.92 5.27 8.84
CA GLY A 83 -25.16 4.67 8.35
C GLY A 83 -24.91 3.57 7.27
N ALA A 84 -23.68 3.10 7.14
CA ALA A 84 -23.23 2.18 6.11
C ALA A 84 -23.27 0.72 6.57
N SER A 85 -23.37 -0.21 5.64
CA SER A 85 -23.12 -1.64 5.82
C SER A 85 -21.61 -1.95 5.85
N GLY A 86 -21.26 -3.21 5.99
CA GLY A 86 -19.88 -3.64 6.02
C GLY A 86 -19.10 -3.15 7.24
N TRP A 87 -17.78 -3.09 7.13
CA TRP A 87 -16.92 -2.69 8.25
C TRP A 87 -15.90 -1.64 7.86
N THR A 88 -15.53 -0.82 8.84
CA THR A 88 -14.39 0.11 8.75
C THR A 88 -13.68 0.25 10.08
N ALA A 89 -12.52 0.90 10.06
CA ALA A 89 -11.77 1.35 11.22
C ALA A 89 -11.34 2.80 11.00
N SER A 90 -10.94 3.48 12.07
CA SER A 90 -10.40 4.83 12.00
C SER A 90 -8.87 4.81 12.22
N ILE A 91 -8.31 5.98 12.51
CA ILE A 91 -6.86 6.23 12.52
C ILE A 91 -6.09 5.37 13.53
N SER A 92 -6.68 5.03 14.67
CA SER A 92 -6.03 4.27 15.74
C SER A 92 -6.71 2.93 15.96
N GLY A 93 -5.93 1.88 16.16
CA GLY A 93 -6.39 0.56 16.55
C GLY A 93 -5.64 0.05 17.77
N ASN A 94 -6.20 -0.94 18.44
CA ASN A 94 -5.57 -1.62 19.57
C ASN A 94 -6.00 -3.10 19.63
N ILE A 95 -5.39 -3.84 20.55
CA ILE A 95 -5.66 -5.28 20.74
C ILE A 95 -7.10 -5.60 21.19
N PHE A 96 -7.89 -4.60 21.58
CA PHE A 96 -9.28 -4.75 22.01
C PHE A 96 -10.30 -4.48 20.90
N GLY A 97 -9.84 -4.26 19.67
CA GLY A 97 -10.71 -4.03 18.51
C GLY A 97 -11.29 -2.61 18.47
N PHE A 98 -10.52 -1.60 18.84
CA PHE A 98 -10.92 -0.20 18.72
C PHE A 98 -10.99 0.21 17.24
N THR A 99 -12.12 0.78 16.81
CA THR A 99 -12.38 1.11 15.40
C THR A 99 -12.97 2.51 15.17
N THR A 100 -13.35 3.21 16.25
CA THR A 100 -13.97 4.54 16.13
C THR A 100 -12.92 5.64 15.95
N PRO A 101 -13.32 6.84 15.48
CA PRO A 101 -12.50 8.04 15.64
C PRO A 101 -12.15 8.27 17.12
N LEU A 102 -10.99 8.86 17.36
CA LEU A 102 -10.58 9.28 18.70
C LEU A 102 -11.36 10.54 19.13
N GLU A 103 -11.36 10.85 20.41
CA GLU A 103 -11.94 12.08 20.93
C GLU A 103 -11.03 13.26 20.55
N SER A 104 -11.32 13.91 19.43
CA SER A 104 -10.63 15.10 18.95
C SER A 104 -11.57 15.96 18.11
N GLN A 105 -11.41 17.29 18.24
CA GLN A 105 -12.10 18.26 17.37
C GLN A 105 -11.38 18.47 16.05
N ASP A 106 -10.12 18.09 15.95
CA ASP A 106 -9.35 18.17 14.72
C ASP A 106 -9.64 16.97 13.82
N MET A 107 -10.52 17.20 12.86
CA MET A 107 -10.96 16.18 11.90
C MET A 107 -9.92 15.89 10.82
N SER A 108 -8.93 16.77 10.61
CA SER A 108 -7.95 16.61 9.53
C SER A 108 -7.12 15.33 9.69
N TRP A 109 -6.77 14.97 10.91
CA TRP A 109 -6.05 13.74 11.21
C TRP A 109 -6.94 12.62 11.78
N ASN A 110 -8.00 12.97 12.51
CA ASN A 110 -8.81 12.00 13.25
C ASN A 110 -9.89 11.31 12.38
N PHE A 111 -10.40 12.00 11.35
CA PHE A 111 -11.44 11.49 10.49
C PHE A 111 -10.82 10.73 9.29
N ASN A 112 -10.67 9.41 9.43
CA ASN A 112 -10.17 8.54 8.38
C ASN A 112 -11.07 7.31 8.20
N PRO A 113 -12.18 7.43 7.46
CA PRO A 113 -13.10 6.31 7.23
C PRO A 113 -12.51 5.22 6.34
N MET A 114 -11.43 5.50 5.61
CA MET A 114 -10.78 4.55 4.70
C MET A 114 -9.67 3.72 5.34
N ALA A 115 -9.43 3.85 6.64
CA ALA A 115 -8.42 3.02 7.33
C ALA A 115 -8.78 1.52 7.26
N GLY A 116 -10.05 1.15 7.48
CA GLY A 116 -10.52 -0.24 7.33
C GLY A 116 -10.35 -0.76 5.90
N PRO A 117 -10.90 -0.08 4.87
CA PRO A 117 -10.69 -0.44 3.47
C PRO A 117 -9.21 -0.56 3.07
N TRP A 118 -8.34 0.34 3.52
CA TRP A 118 -6.90 0.23 3.27
C TRP A 118 -6.28 -1.02 3.92
N LEU A 119 -6.65 -1.32 5.16
CA LEU A 119 -6.23 -2.57 5.80
C LEU A 119 -6.69 -3.80 5.02
N ALA A 120 -7.92 -3.79 4.50
CA ALA A 120 -8.47 -4.92 3.75
C ALA A 120 -7.74 -5.20 2.43
N THR A 121 -7.08 -4.20 1.80
CA THR A 121 -6.28 -4.44 0.58
C THR A 121 -5.11 -5.39 0.81
N HIS A 122 -4.55 -5.46 2.04
CA HIS A 122 -3.48 -6.42 2.38
C HIS A 122 -3.94 -7.88 2.32
N ILE A 123 -5.25 -8.13 2.47
CA ILE A 123 -5.82 -9.47 2.35
C ILE A 123 -5.73 -9.95 0.90
N TRP A 124 -6.07 -9.08 -0.06
CA TRP A 124 -5.93 -9.38 -1.48
C TRP A 124 -4.44 -9.51 -1.86
N GLU A 125 -3.60 -8.63 -1.36
CA GLU A 125 -2.14 -8.69 -1.59
C GLU A 125 -1.56 -10.03 -1.17
N TYR A 126 -1.91 -10.54 0.03
CA TYR A 126 -1.49 -11.87 0.47
C TYR A 126 -1.90 -12.97 -0.50
N TYR A 127 -3.18 -12.97 -0.95
CA TYR A 127 -3.63 -13.92 -1.95
C TYR A 127 -2.91 -13.75 -3.29
N ASP A 128 -2.70 -12.54 -3.74
CA ASP A 128 -2.08 -12.25 -5.03
C ASP A 128 -0.63 -12.74 -5.10
N TYR A 129 0.09 -12.70 -3.97
CA TYR A 129 1.44 -13.27 -3.86
C TYR A 129 1.45 -14.78 -3.63
N THR A 130 0.51 -15.33 -2.85
CA THR A 130 0.55 -16.75 -2.45
C THR A 130 -0.25 -17.67 -3.35
N ARG A 131 -1.30 -17.13 -4.01
CA ARG A 131 -2.32 -17.90 -4.73
C ARG A 131 -2.99 -18.97 -3.87
N ASP A 132 -3.05 -18.76 -2.55
CA ASP A 132 -3.73 -19.63 -1.62
C ASP A 132 -5.25 -19.46 -1.73
N LEU A 133 -5.85 -20.31 -2.56
CA LEU A 133 -7.30 -20.29 -2.81
C LEU A 133 -8.11 -20.69 -1.56
N THR A 134 -7.56 -21.54 -0.70
CA THR A 134 -8.21 -21.93 0.56
C THR A 134 -8.28 -20.73 1.50
N PHE A 135 -7.19 -20.02 1.67
CA PHE A 135 -7.17 -18.76 2.42
C PHE A 135 -8.20 -17.76 1.88
N LEU A 136 -8.17 -17.51 0.56
CA LEU A 136 -9.11 -16.55 -0.05
C LEU A 136 -10.56 -16.94 0.21
N LYS A 137 -10.91 -18.21 0.04
CA LYS A 137 -12.28 -18.73 0.19
C LYS A 137 -12.76 -18.72 1.64
N GLU A 138 -11.92 -19.16 2.58
CA GLU A 138 -12.33 -19.43 3.96
C GLU A 138 -12.13 -18.23 4.89
N THR A 139 -11.25 -17.30 4.52
CA THR A 139 -10.89 -16.15 5.36
C THR A 139 -10.93 -14.82 4.61
N GLY A 140 -10.24 -14.73 3.48
CA GLY A 140 -9.93 -13.45 2.85
C GLY A 140 -11.14 -12.78 2.21
N TYR A 141 -11.97 -13.53 1.51
CA TYR A 141 -13.04 -12.95 0.69
C TYR A 141 -14.05 -12.13 1.49
N GLU A 142 -14.51 -12.65 2.62
CA GLU A 142 -15.50 -11.95 3.46
C GLU A 142 -14.94 -10.64 4.03
N LEU A 143 -13.65 -10.61 4.37
CA LEU A 143 -12.99 -9.40 4.87
C LEU A 143 -12.92 -8.32 3.79
N ILE A 144 -12.57 -8.70 2.55
CA ILE A 144 -12.51 -7.80 1.39
C ILE A 144 -13.91 -7.32 1.02
N LYS A 145 -14.86 -8.27 0.84
CA LYS A 145 -16.23 -7.98 0.42
C LYS A 145 -16.93 -7.03 1.38
N SER A 146 -16.92 -7.33 2.66
CA SER A 146 -17.59 -6.52 3.67
C SER A 146 -16.99 -5.11 3.77
N SER A 147 -15.68 -4.95 3.53
CA SER A 147 -15.05 -3.64 3.44
C SER A 147 -15.39 -2.90 2.14
N ALA A 148 -15.54 -3.61 1.03
CA ALA A 148 -16.03 -3.05 -0.24
C ALA A 148 -17.49 -2.58 -0.14
N ASP A 149 -18.33 -3.33 0.58
CA ASP A 149 -19.73 -2.94 0.84
C ASP A 149 -19.77 -1.63 1.65
N PHE A 150 -18.90 -1.48 2.67
CA PHE A 150 -18.76 -0.21 3.38
C PHE A 150 -18.34 0.93 2.44
N ALA A 151 -17.34 0.69 1.59
CA ALA A 151 -16.84 1.72 0.67
C ALA A 151 -17.94 2.20 -0.30
N VAL A 152 -18.79 1.29 -0.79
CA VAL A 152 -19.93 1.64 -1.66
C VAL A 152 -20.97 2.48 -0.92
N ASP A 153 -21.38 2.03 0.28
CA ASP A 153 -22.42 2.72 1.06
C ASP A 153 -21.96 4.08 1.60
N TYR A 154 -20.65 4.26 1.78
CA TYR A 154 -20.05 5.53 2.21
C TYR A 154 -20.09 6.60 1.11
N LEU A 155 -20.14 6.21 -0.14
CA LEU A 155 -20.13 7.16 -1.26
C LEU A 155 -21.48 7.88 -1.42
N TRP A 156 -21.40 9.15 -1.69
CA TRP A 156 -22.52 9.94 -2.13
C TRP A 156 -22.70 9.84 -3.65
N HIS A 157 -23.88 9.39 -4.07
CA HIS A 157 -24.29 9.38 -5.47
C HIS A 157 -24.80 10.79 -5.84
N LYS A 158 -24.07 11.50 -6.67
CA LYS A 158 -24.38 12.84 -7.11
C LYS A 158 -25.49 12.87 -8.14
N PRO A 159 -26.21 14.03 -8.29
CA PRO A 159 -27.25 14.19 -9.31
C PRO A 159 -26.75 14.00 -10.75
N ASP A 160 -25.46 14.20 -11.01
CA ASP A 160 -24.85 14.00 -12.33
C ASP A 160 -24.52 12.52 -12.64
N GLY A 161 -24.85 11.61 -11.74
CA GLY A 161 -24.64 10.17 -11.87
C GLY A 161 -23.25 9.69 -11.40
N THR A 162 -22.37 10.59 -10.96
CA THR A 162 -21.04 10.21 -10.43
C THR A 162 -21.10 9.91 -8.93
N TYR A 163 -20.12 9.16 -8.45
CA TYR A 163 -19.92 8.86 -7.03
C TYR A 163 -18.73 9.65 -6.48
N THR A 164 -18.89 10.21 -5.27
CA THR A 164 -17.84 10.90 -4.54
C THR A 164 -17.92 10.61 -3.05
N ALA A 165 -16.83 10.74 -2.33
CA ALA A 165 -16.80 10.61 -0.88
C ALA A 165 -17.06 11.96 -0.20
N ALA A 166 -18.11 12.04 0.62
CA ALA A 166 -18.44 13.26 1.35
C ALA A 166 -19.08 12.93 2.71
N PRO A 167 -18.50 13.40 3.83
CA PRO A 167 -17.23 14.14 3.94
C PRO A 167 -16.01 13.29 3.66
N SER A 168 -14.86 13.89 3.35
CA SER A 168 -13.60 13.19 3.14
C SER A 168 -12.41 14.03 3.62
N THR A 169 -11.28 13.37 3.88
CA THR A 169 -10.04 13.99 4.34
C THR A 169 -8.84 13.39 3.61
N SER A 170 -7.74 14.09 3.62
CA SER A 170 -6.42 13.55 3.29
C SER A 170 -5.53 13.70 4.52
N PRO A 171 -5.54 12.72 5.43
CA PRO A 171 -4.82 12.86 6.69
C PRO A 171 -3.32 13.12 6.48
N GLU A 172 -2.68 13.93 7.31
CA GLU A 172 -3.21 14.50 8.57
C GLU A 172 -3.31 16.03 8.54
N HIS A 173 -3.70 16.63 7.44
CA HIS A 173 -3.83 18.08 7.31
C HIS A 173 -4.95 18.46 6.33
N GLY A 174 -5.13 19.76 6.16
CA GLY A 174 -6.06 20.34 5.19
C GLY A 174 -7.52 20.34 5.62
N PRO A 175 -8.43 20.71 4.72
CA PRO A 175 -9.83 20.82 5.01
C PRO A 175 -10.55 19.48 5.07
N ILE A 176 -11.77 19.49 5.63
CA ILE A 176 -12.77 18.47 5.31
C ILE A 176 -13.28 18.78 3.91
N ASP A 177 -13.26 17.78 3.04
CA ASP A 177 -13.55 17.90 1.62
C ASP A 177 -14.73 17.00 1.19
N GLN A 178 -15.17 17.14 -0.04
CA GLN A 178 -16.17 16.30 -0.68
C GLN A 178 -15.59 15.55 -1.90
N GLY A 179 -14.45 14.90 -1.71
CA GLY A 179 -13.80 14.17 -2.79
C GLY A 179 -12.28 14.19 -2.72
N ALA A 180 -11.69 14.10 -1.53
CA ALA A 180 -10.27 13.96 -1.37
C ALA A 180 -9.75 12.75 -2.17
N THR A 181 -8.71 12.96 -2.96
CA THR A 181 -8.15 11.97 -3.88
C THR A 181 -7.72 10.69 -3.16
N PHE A 182 -7.19 10.79 -1.94
CA PHE A 182 -6.86 9.64 -1.11
C PHE A 182 -8.04 8.69 -0.93
N VAL A 183 -9.20 9.22 -0.54
CA VAL A 183 -10.39 8.42 -0.28
C VAL A 183 -10.84 7.70 -1.56
N HIS A 184 -10.88 8.41 -2.69
CA HIS A 184 -11.23 7.81 -3.98
C HIS A 184 -10.20 6.74 -4.43
N ALA A 185 -8.93 6.94 -4.14
CA ALA A 185 -7.88 5.98 -4.48
C ALA A 185 -8.05 4.67 -3.70
N VAL A 186 -8.32 4.75 -2.39
CA VAL A 186 -8.59 3.56 -1.56
C VAL A 186 -9.87 2.86 -1.97
N VAL A 187 -10.94 3.63 -2.26
CA VAL A 187 -12.21 3.06 -2.78
C VAL A 187 -11.97 2.30 -4.08
N ARG A 188 -11.21 2.87 -5.03
CA ARG A 188 -10.87 2.17 -6.28
C ARG A 188 -10.17 0.85 -6.01
N GLU A 189 -9.18 0.86 -5.15
CA GLU A 189 -8.38 -0.33 -4.84
C GLU A 189 -9.23 -1.43 -4.23
N ILE A 190 -9.98 -1.15 -3.17
CA ILE A 190 -10.78 -2.19 -2.49
C ILE A 190 -11.91 -2.75 -3.39
N LEU A 191 -12.50 -1.93 -4.27
CA LEU A 191 -13.51 -2.41 -5.21
C LEU A 191 -12.89 -3.24 -6.35
N LEU A 192 -11.68 -2.93 -6.80
CA LEU A 192 -10.92 -3.76 -7.73
C LEU A 192 -10.59 -5.11 -7.09
N ASP A 193 -10.08 -5.12 -5.87
CA ASP A 193 -9.73 -6.31 -5.12
C ASP A 193 -10.96 -7.22 -4.90
N ALA A 194 -12.09 -6.64 -4.47
CA ALA A 194 -13.34 -7.37 -4.30
C ALA A 194 -13.86 -7.95 -5.63
N THR A 195 -13.75 -7.19 -6.71
CA THR A 195 -14.14 -7.62 -8.05
C THR A 195 -13.31 -8.82 -8.51
N GLU A 196 -11.99 -8.76 -8.38
CA GLU A 196 -11.09 -9.85 -8.77
C GLU A 196 -11.25 -11.07 -7.85
N ALA A 197 -11.38 -10.88 -6.55
CA ALA A 197 -11.63 -11.98 -5.60
C ALA A 197 -12.94 -12.71 -5.91
N SER A 198 -14.02 -11.97 -6.21
CA SER A 198 -15.30 -12.52 -6.66
C SER A 198 -15.19 -13.31 -7.97
N LYS A 199 -14.39 -12.83 -8.94
CA LYS A 199 -14.13 -13.55 -10.20
C LYS A 199 -13.38 -14.86 -9.96
N VAL A 200 -12.34 -14.82 -9.14
CA VAL A 200 -11.52 -16.00 -8.80
C VAL A 200 -12.37 -17.08 -8.14
N LEU A 201 -13.25 -16.70 -7.22
CA LEU A 201 -14.13 -17.64 -6.51
C LEU A 201 -15.41 -18.00 -7.27
N GLY A 202 -15.76 -17.24 -8.29
CA GLY A 202 -16.98 -17.45 -9.08
C GLY A 202 -18.28 -17.09 -8.35
N VAL A 203 -18.22 -16.19 -7.35
CA VAL A 203 -19.34 -15.81 -6.47
C VAL A 203 -19.79 -14.37 -6.67
N ASP A 204 -20.93 -13.99 -6.07
CA ASP A 204 -21.41 -12.60 -5.90
C ASP A 204 -21.45 -11.76 -7.20
N LYS A 205 -22.00 -12.34 -8.29
CA LYS A 205 -22.09 -11.67 -9.59
C LYS A 205 -22.91 -10.36 -9.56
N LYS A 206 -23.88 -10.27 -8.66
CA LYS A 206 -24.73 -9.08 -8.54
C LYS A 206 -23.97 -7.95 -7.88
N GLU A 207 -23.31 -8.24 -6.76
CA GLU A 207 -22.47 -7.32 -6.01
C GLU A 207 -21.30 -6.84 -6.87
N ARG A 208 -20.65 -7.75 -7.60
CA ARG A 208 -19.58 -7.40 -8.56
C ARG A 208 -20.04 -6.39 -9.61
N LYS A 209 -21.24 -6.55 -10.18
CA LYS A 209 -21.79 -5.57 -11.12
C LYS A 209 -21.99 -4.19 -10.48
N GLN A 210 -22.35 -4.16 -9.20
CA GLN A 210 -22.46 -2.91 -8.46
C GLN A 210 -21.08 -2.26 -8.26
N TRP A 211 -20.07 -3.04 -7.84
CA TRP A 211 -18.70 -2.53 -7.69
C TRP A 211 -18.13 -2.02 -9.02
N GLU A 212 -18.30 -2.78 -10.10
CA GLU A 212 -17.90 -2.36 -11.45
C GLU A 212 -18.63 -1.08 -11.89
N HIS A 213 -19.91 -0.93 -11.58
CA HIS A 213 -20.68 0.27 -11.86
C HIS A 213 -20.15 1.48 -11.07
N VAL A 214 -19.90 1.33 -9.77
CA VAL A 214 -19.32 2.39 -8.94
C VAL A 214 -17.94 2.79 -9.46
N LEU A 215 -17.07 1.84 -9.76
CA LEU A 215 -15.74 2.10 -10.32
C LEU A 215 -15.80 2.91 -11.62
N ALA A 216 -16.74 2.58 -12.52
CA ALA A 216 -16.90 3.27 -13.80
C ALA A 216 -17.44 4.71 -13.64
N ASN A 217 -18.12 5.00 -12.54
CA ASN A 217 -18.74 6.31 -12.29
C ASN A 217 -18.13 7.06 -11.09
N LEU A 218 -17.06 6.54 -10.50
CA LEU A 218 -16.33 7.24 -9.44
C LEU A 218 -15.61 8.46 -10.02
N VAL A 219 -15.71 9.62 -9.35
CA VAL A 219 -15.03 10.85 -9.77
C VAL A 219 -13.57 10.56 -10.13
N PRO A 220 -13.11 10.97 -11.34
CA PRO A 220 -11.77 10.69 -11.81
C PRO A 220 -10.71 11.48 -11.03
N TYR A 221 -9.47 11.01 -11.09
CA TYR A 221 -8.31 11.80 -10.70
C TYR A 221 -8.24 13.11 -11.50
N LYS A 222 -7.82 14.19 -10.86
CA LYS A 222 -7.71 15.51 -11.49
C LYS A 222 -6.26 15.99 -11.45
N ILE A 223 -5.86 16.71 -12.49
CA ILE A 223 -4.59 17.41 -12.57
C ILE A 223 -4.85 18.88 -12.36
N GLY A 224 -4.14 19.49 -11.40
CA GLY A 224 -4.31 20.88 -11.01
C GLY A 224 -3.47 21.84 -11.85
N ARG A 225 -3.56 23.12 -11.49
CA ARG A 225 -2.94 24.25 -12.23
C ARG A 225 -1.41 24.23 -12.29
N TYR A 226 -0.75 23.50 -11.38
CA TYR A 226 0.68 23.32 -11.38
C TYR A 226 1.14 22.03 -12.09
N GLY A 227 0.20 21.28 -12.67
CA GLY A 227 0.45 19.97 -13.25
C GLY A 227 0.53 18.83 -12.21
N GLN A 228 0.23 19.12 -10.95
CA GLN A 228 0.19 18.14 -9.86
C GLN A 228 -1.08 17.28 -9.89
N LEU A 229 -1.00 16.07 -9.36
CA LEU A 229 -2.19 15.30 -8.99
C LEU A 229 -2.86 15.99 -7.81
N MET A 230 -4.10 16.47 -8.01
CA MET A 230 -4.81 17.22 -6.98
C MET A 230 -5.06 16.35 -5.74
N GLU A 231 -4.81 16.90 -4.57
CA GLU A 231 -5.12 16.25 -3.29
C GLU A 231 -6.61 16.40 -2.93
N TRP A 232 -7.21 17.53 -3.30
CA TRP A 232 -8.57 17.92 -2.91
C TRP A 232 -9.52 17.94 -4.11
N SER A 233 -10.83 18.01 -3.83
CA SER A 233 -11.87 18.13 -4.87
C SER A 233 -11.77 19.40 -5.69
N VAL A 234 -11.16 20.45 -5.11
CA VAL A 234 -10.86 21.75 -5.71
C VAL A 234 -9.36 22.01 -5.71
N ASP A 235 -8.88 22.79 -6.67
CA ASP A 235 -7.43 23.07 -6.86
C ASP A 235 -6.92 24.12 -5.87
N ILE A 236 -6.68 23.69 -4.63
CA ILE A 236 -6.14 24.49 -3.52
C ILE A 236 -4.75 24.07 -3.09
N ASP A 237 -4.15 23.12 -3.79
CA ASP A 237 -2.81 22.64 -3.47
C ASP A 237 -1.80 23.78 -3.49
N ASP A 238 -0.87 23.78 -2.51
CA ASP A 238 0.24 24.73 -2.45
C ASP A 238 1.53 24.02 -2.86
N PRO A 239 2.25 24.49 -3.89
CA PRO A 239 3.53 23.91 -4.32
C PRO A 239 4.66 24.07 -3.29
N LYS A 240 4.44 24.83 -2.22
CA LYS A 240 5.38 25.00 -1.09
C LYS A 240 5.01 24.13 0.11
N ASP A 241 3.94 23.35 0.01
CA ASP A 241 3.53 22.45 1.08
C ASP A 241 4.45 21.23 1.13
N GLU A 242 5.31 21.18 2.15
CA GLU A 242 6.24 20.08 2.43
C GLU A 242 5.67 19.10 3.47
N HIS A 243 4.34 19.00 3.60
CA HIS A 243 3.71 18.09 4.55
C HIS A 243 4.22 16.66 4.34
N ARG A 244 4.47 15.95 5.45
CA ARG A 244 5.05 14.59 5.45
C ARG A 244 4.15 13.53 4.80
N HIS A 245 2.83 13.71 4.82
CA HIS A 245 1.90 12.79 4.19
C HIS A 245 1.73 13.08 2.69
N VAL A 246 1.59 12.02 1.92
CA VAL A 246 1.35 12.03 0.48
C VAL A 246 0.20 11.08 0.12
N ASN A 247 -0.84 11.09 0.93
CA ASN A 247 -1.95 10.13 0.86
C ASN A 247 -2.66 10.12 -0.51
N HIS A 248 -2.78 11.26 -1.17
CA HIS A 248 -3.37 11.36 -2.51
C HIS A 248 -2.54 10.64 -3.59
N LEU A 249 -1.31 10.24 -3.28
CA LEU A 249 -0.49 9.36 -4.12
C LEU A 249 -0.68 7.86 -3.82
N PHE A 250 -1.68 7.49 -3.00
CA PHE A 250 -2.00 6.09 -2.72
C PHE A 250 -2.15 5.27 -4.01
N GLY A 251 -2.80 5.81 -5.04
CA GLY A 251 -2.99 5.12 -6.31
C GLY A 251 -1.69 4.79 -7.07
N LEU A 252 -0.57 5.49 -6.78
CA LEU A 252 0.76 5.18 -7.29
C LEU A 252 1.43 4.08 -6.45
N HIS A 253 1.39 4.23 -5.12
CA HIS A 253 1.87 3.24 -4.17
C HIS A 253 1.20 3.43 -2.79
N PRO A 254 0.65 2.38 -2.15
CA PRO A 254 0.72 0.94 -2.51
C PRO A 254 -0.25 0.50 -3.61
N GLY A 255 -1.26 1.29 -3.96
CA GLY A 255 -2.20 0.99 -5.04
C GLY A 255 -1.53 0.83 -6.42
N HIS A 256 -2.35 0.63 -7.44
CA HIS A 256 -1.85 0.37 -8.80
C HIS A 256 -2.60 1.13 -9.91
N THR A 257 -3.45 2.07 -9.52
CA THR A 257 -4.29 2.83 -10.46
C THR A 257 -3.58 4.02 -11.13
N VAL A 258 -2.39 4.39 -10.62
CA VAL A 258 -1.49 5.38 -11.21
C VAL A 258 -0.16 4.72 -11.54
N SER A 259 0.26 4.77 -12.82
CA SER A 259 1.49 4.12 -13.26
C SER A 259 2.05 4.80 -14.51
N PRO A 260 3.39 4.89 -14.66
CA PRO A 260 4.01 5.37 -15.89
C PRO A 260 3.63 4.58 -17.15
N VAL A 261 3.20 3.33 -16.97
CA VAL A 261 2.87 2.42 -18.07
C VAL A 261 1.41 2.51 -18.47
N THR A 262 0.48 2.52 -17.50
CA THR A 262 -0.97 2.44 -17.77
C THR A 262 -1.66 3.80 -17.74
N THR A 263 -1.13 4.77 -16.97
CA THR A 263 -1.69 6.11 -16.80
C THR A 263 -0.59 7.17 -16.77
N PRO A 264 0.20 7.33 -17.87
CA PRO A 264 1.43 8.13 -17.87
C PRO A 264 1.21 9.60 -17.48
N GLU A 265 0.06 10.20 -17.84
CA GLU A 265 -0.23 11.60 -17.48
C GLU A 265 -0.47 11.76 -15.97
N LEU A 266 -1.15 10.79 -15.33
CA LEU A 266 -1.31 10.80 -13.87
C LEU A 266 0.02 10.53 -13.16
N ALA A 267 0.87 9.68 -13.71
CA ALA A 267 2.21 9.43 -13.17
C ALA A 267 3.10 10.69 -13.24
N LYS A 268 3.03 11.45 -14.33
CA LYS A 268 3.70 12.77 -14.43
C LYS A 268 3.17 13.73 -13.37
N ALA A 269 1.86 13.77 -13.17
CA ALA A 269 1.24 14.63 -12.17
C ALA A 269 1.62 14.21 -10.74
N ALA A 270 1.72 12.91 -10.46
CA ALA A 270 2.22 12.39 -9.19
C ALA A 270 3.70 12.77 -8.95
N LYS A 271 4.52 12.76 -10.01
CA LYS A 271 5.91 13.23 -9.93
C LYS A 271 5.99 14.71 -9.53
N VAL A 272 5.11 15.55 -10.03
CA VAL A 272 5.04 16.98 -9.64
C VAL A 272 4.74 17.11 -8.14
N VAL A 273 3.80 16.31 -7.60
CA VAL A 273 3.53 16.29 -6.15
C VAL A 273 4.78 15.94 -5.35
N LEU A 274 5.48 14.86 -5.73
CA LEU A 274 6.70 14.44 -5.01
C LEU A 274 7.78 15.52 -5.02
N VAL A 275 7.94 16.24 -6.14
CA VAL A 275 8.88 17.38 -6.23
C VAL A 275 8.46 18.50 -5.27
N HIS A 276 7.16 18.84 -5.19
CA HIS A 276 6.66 19.87 -4.27
C HIS A 276 6.84 19.45 -2.81
N ARG A 277 6.54 18.19 -2.46
CA ARG A 277 6.68 17.65 -1.09
C ARG A 277 8.14 17.49 -0.65
N GLY A 278 9.09 17.52 -1.59
CA GLY A 278 10.52 17.42 -1.32
C GLY A 278 10.95 16.05 -0.77
N ASP A 279 12.26 15.91 -0.56
CA ASP A 279 12.91 14.65 -0.20
C ASP A 279 13.16 14.50 1.32
N GLY A 280 12.87 15.53 2.10
CA GLY A 280 12.95 15.51 3.56
C GLY A 280 11.63 15.02 4.16
N ALA A 281 11.66 14.57 5.36
CA ALA A 281 10.57 14.39 6.33
C ALA A 281 10.95 13.35 7.40
N THR A 282 9.95 12.74 8.07
CA THR A 282 10.12 11.62 9.01
C THR A 282 10.57 10.35 8.28
N GLY A 283 11.10 9.37 9.00
CA GLY A 283 11.61 8.14 8.40
C GLY A 283 10.57 7.40 7.55
N TRP A 284 9.36 7.19 8.07
CA TRP A 284 8.30 6.55 7.30
C TRP A 284 7.89 7.35 6.04
N SER A 285 7.91 8.68 6.12
CA SER A 285 7.58 9.53 4.97
C SER A 285 8.61 9.37 3.85
N MET A 286 9.91 9.38 4.21
CA MET A 286 10.99 9.10 3.26
C MET A 286 10.89 7.68 2.70
N GLY A 287 10.55 6.69 3.54
CA GLY A 287 10.26 5.31 3.12
C GLY A 287 9.11 5.24 2.10
N TRP A 288 8.01 5.98 2.32
CA TRP A 288 6.91 6.01 1.36
C TRP A 288 7.29 6.67 0.05
N LYS A 289 7.90 7.84 0.11
CA LYS A 289 8.38 8.56 -1.08
C LYS A 289 9.40 7.73 -1.88
N LEU A 290 10.28 6.97 -1.21
CA LEU A 290 11.18 6.00 -1.85
C LEU A 290 10.42 4.99 -2.72
N ASN A 291 9.38 4.36 -2.17
CA ASN A 291 8.53 3.43 -2.92
C ASN A 291 7.84 4.11 -4.10
N GLN A 292 7.35 5.32 -3.92
CA GLN A 292 6.68 6.10 -4.97
C GLN A 292 7.63 6.49 -6.11
N TRP A 293 8.85 6.92 -5.81
CA TRP A 293 9.86 7.18 -6.82
C TRP A 293 10.29 5.91 -7.57
N ALA A 294 10.38 4.78 -6.86
CA ALA A 294 10.62 3.48 -7.50
C ALA A 294 9.47 3.11 -8.46
N ARG A 295 8.19 3.32 -8.07
CA ARG A 295 7.01 3.11 -8.92
C ARG A 295 6.97 4.06 -10.14
N LEU A 296 7.53 5.24 -10.02
CA LEU A 296 7.74 6.16 -11.15
C LEU A 296 8.93 5.74 -12.04
N GLN A 297 9.64 4.66 -11.70
CA GLN A 297 10.81 4.15 -12.42
C GLN A 297 11.99 5.14 -12.44
N ASP A 298 12.06 6.04 -11.44
CA ASP A 298 13.16 6.97 -11.24
C ASP A 298 14.12 6.42 -10.17
N GLY A 299 14.97 5.48 -10.58
CA GLY A 299 15.88 4.77 -9.68
C GLY A 299 16.91 5.67 -9.00
N ASN A 300 17.40 6.69 -9.68
CA ASN A 300 18.37 7.63 -9.10
C ASN A 300 17.73 8.49 -8.01
N HIS A 301 16.49 8.93 -8.22
CA HIS A 301 15.78 9.68 -7.18
C HIS A 301 15.37 8.77 -6.00
N ALA A 302 14.90 7.56 -6.27
CA ALA A 302 14.64 6.55 -5.25
C ALA A 302 15.89 6.27 -4.40
N TYR A 303 17.06 6.17 -5.02
CA TYR A 303 18.33 5.99 -4.32
C TYR A 303 18.72 7.22 -3.47
N THR A 304 18.41 8.41 -3.91
CA THR A 304 18.57 9.64 -3.12
C THR A 304 17.72 9.59 -1.85
N LEU A 305 16.45 9.22 -1.98
CA LEU A 305 15.54 9.05 -0.83
C LEU A 305 16.05 7.98 0.15
N PHE A 306 16.57 6.86 -0.37
CA PHE A 306 17.16 5.82 0.47
C PHE A 306 18.38 6.36 1.24
N GLY A 307 19.25 7.14 0.58
CA GLY A 307 20.37 7.82 1.24
C GLY A 307 19.92 8.80 2.33
N ASN A 308 18.84 9.56 2.07
CA ASN A 308 18.27 10.48 3.05
C ASN A 308 17.67 9.74 4.25
N LEU A 309 16.97 8.62 4.00
CA LEU A 309 16.43 7.75 5.06
C LEU A 309 17.56 7.22 5.97
N LEU A 310 18.66 6.73 5.38
CA LEU A 310 19.79 6.24 6.16
C LEU A 310 20.47 7.35 6.97
N LYS A 311 20.60 8.55 6.40
CA LYS A 311 21.31 9.66 7.03
C LYS A 311 20.48 10.41 8.08
N ASN A 312 19.20 10.63 7.80
CA ASN A 312 18.37 11.56 8.55
C ASN A 312 17.22 10.88 9.31
N GLY A 313 16.79 9.67 8.85
CA GLY A 313 15.68 8.90 9.40
C GLY A 313 16.11 7.59 10.07
N THR A 314 17.41 7.37 10.31
CA THR A 314 17.92 6.12 10.89
C THR A 314 18.86 6.41 12.03
N LEU A 315 18.67 5.73 13.16
CA LEU A 315 19.53 5.79 14.35
C LEU A 315 20.77 4.89 14.19
N ASP A 316 21.76 5.04 15.05
CA ASP A 316 23.04 4.28 15.01
C ASP A 316 22.82 2.76 15.10
N ASN A 317 21.74 2.32 15.72
CA ASN A 317 21.34 0.91 15.81
C ASN A 317 20.49 0.43 14.60
N LEU A 318 20.44 1.21 13.53
CA LEU A 318 19.67 1.02 12.31
C LEU A 318 18.13 1.12 12.46
N TRP A 319 17.61 1.49 13.61
CA TRP A 319 16.18 1.75 13.77
C TRP A 319 15.80 3.06 13.09
N ASP A 320 14.63 3.04 12.46
CA ASP A 320 13.99 4.22 11.91
C ASP A 320 13.57 5.23 12.99
N THR A 321 13.44 6.48 12.63
CA THR A 321 12.95 7.49 13.56
C THR A 321 12.00 8.49 12.91
N HIS A 322 10.87 8.67 13.56
CA HIS A 322 10.01 9.85 13.38
C HIS A 322 10.55 11.00 14.23
N SER A 323 11.30 10.64 15.28
CA SER A 323 11.66 11.40 16.47
C SER A 323 10.47 11.49 17.44
N PRO A 324 10.28 10.47 18.32
CA PRO A 324 11.12 9.31 18.62
C PRO A 324 10.97 8.14 17.61
N PHE A 325 11.54 6.97 18.00
CA PHE A 325 11.51 5.73 17.22
C PHE A 325 10.09 5.31 16.78
N GLN A 326 9.97 5.02 15.49
CA GLN A 326 8.90 4.26 14.85
C GLN A 326 9.52 3.23 13.92
N ILE A 327 8.90 2.06 13.75
CA ILE A 327 9.52 0.95 13.01
C ILE A 327 9.18 0.96 11.51
N ASP A 328 8.16 1.67 11.14
CA ASP A 328 7.54 1.67 9.82
C ASP A 328 8.49 2.11 8.70
N GLY A 329 9.36 3.09 8.92
CA GLY A 329 10.36 3.49 7.94
C GLY A 329 11.41 2.40 7.66
N ASN A 330 11.70 1.51 8.62
CA ASN A 330 12.53 0.33 8.37
C ASN A 330 11.89 -0.60 7.33
N PHE A 331 10.59 -0.83 7.46
CA PHE A 331 9.84 -1.68 6.54
C PHE A 331 9.60 -0.99 5.19
N GLY A 332 9.26 0.31 5.21
CA GLY A 332 9.12 1.12 4.00
C GLY A 332 10.40 1.18 3.18
N GLY A 333 11.56 1.32 3.83
CA GLY A 333 12.87 1.29 3.17
C GLY A 333 13.18 -0.08 2.56
N THR A 334 12.84 -1.17 3.26
CA THR A 334 13.02 -2.55 2.76
C THR A 334 12.13 -2.82 1.54
N ALA A 335 10.84 -2.44 1.60
CA ALA A 335 9.93 -2.55 0.47
C ALA A 335 10.37 -1.69 -0.72
N GLY A 336 10.87 -0.47 -0.46
CA GLY A 336 11.37 0.43 -1.50
C GLY A 336 12.54 -0.15 -2.29
N ILE A 337 13.48 -0.81 -1.62
CA ILE A 337 14.58 -1.53 -2.32
C ILE A 337 13.99 -2.64 -3.21
N THR A 338 12.97 -3.37 -2.74
CA THR A 338 12.32 -4.38 -3.57
C THR A 338 11.64 -3.76 -4.78
N GLU A 339 10.91 -2.65 -4.61
CA GLU A 339 10.26 -1.92 -5.70
C GLU A 339 11.26 -1.35 -6.73
N MET A 340 12.48 -1.01 -6.30
CA MET A 340 13.55 -0.62 -7.24
C MET A 340 14.01 -1.78 -8.12
N LEU A 341 13.97 -3.00 -7.60
CA LEU A 341 14.50 -4.19 -8.27
C LEU A 341 13.44 -5.01 -9.00
N LEU A 342 12.20 -5.09 -8.45
CA LEU A 342 11.13 -5.94 -8.98
C LEU A 342 9.76 -5.30 -8.72
N GLN A 343 8.96 -5.16 -9.78
CA GLN A 343 7.56 -4.72 -9.67
C GLN A 343 6.64 -5.73 -10.35
N SER A 344 5.46 -5.98 -9.77
CA SER A 344 4.48 -6.91 -10.35
C SER A 344 3.02 -6.46 -10.18
N HIS A 345 2.78 -5.16 -9.93
CA HIS A 345 1.48 -4.60 -9.58
C HIS A 345 0.53 -4.34 -10.76
N ILE A 346 1.01 -4.37 -12.01
CA ILE A 346 0.21 -4.03 -13.22
C ILE A 346 0.12 -5.18 -14.23
N GLY A 347 0.09 -6.43 -13.74
CA GLY A 347 -0.20 -7.61 -14.55
C GLY A 347 1.00 -8.27 -15.24
N PHE A 348 2.21 -7.80 -14.97
CA PHE A 348 3.46 -8.44 -15.41
C PHE A 348 4.57 -8.21 -14.37
N ILE A 349 5.60 -9.05 -14.42
CA ILE A 349 6.80 -8.94 -13.61
C ILE A 349 7.79 -8.05 -14.33
N GLN A 350 8.06 -6.87 -13.79
CA GLN A 350 9.05 -5.94 -14.35
C GLN A 350 10.37 -6.07 -13.59
N LEU A 351 11.43 -6.40 -14.33
CA LEU A 351 12.75 -6.62 -13.79
C LEU A 351 13.57 -5.31 -13.85
N LEU A 352 14.22 -4.97 -12.73
CA LEU A 352 15.07 -3.79 -12.57
C LEU A 352 14.40 -2.47 -13.02
N PRO A 353 13.12 -2.21 -12.69
CA PRO A 353 12.38 -1.05 -13.21
C PRO A 353 12.96 0.30 -12.77
N ALA A 354 13.63 0.34 -11.61
CA ALA A 354 14.18 1.54 -11.01
C ALA A 354 15.61 1.31 -10.46
N LEU A 355 16.44 0.62 -11.25
CA LEU A 355 17.84 0.41 -10.90
C LEU A 355 18.60 1.75 -10.95
N PRO A 356 19.25 2.20 -9.85
CA PRO A 356 20.02 3.43 -9.87
C PRO A 356 21.37 3.23 -10.57
N ASP A 357 21.92 4.29 -11.16
CA ASP A 357 23.24 4.27 -11.81
C ASP A 357 24.37 3.86 -10.85
N ALA A 358 24.18 4.08 -9.54
CA ALA A 358 25.14 3.69 -8.51
C ALA A 358 25.27 2.18 -8.32
N TRP A 359 24.25 1.39 -8.68
CA TRP A 359 24.27 -0.07 -8.57
C TRP A 359 24.68 -0.71 -9.89
N LYS A 360 25.91 -0.50 -10.29
CA LYS A 360 26.44 -0.94 -11.59
C LYS A 360 26.42 -2.45 -11.75
N GLU A 361 26.68 -3.17 -10.68
CA GLU A 361 26.69 -4.62 -10.62
C GLU A 361 26.04 -5.11 -9.33
N GLY A 362 25.44 -6.28 -9.37
CA GLY A 362 24.82 -6.88 -8.20
C GLY A 362 24.00 -8.10 -8.53
N SER A 363 23.48 -8.68 -7.46
CA SER A 363 22.55 -9.80 -7.54
C SER A 363 21.53 -9.74 -6.41
N VAL A 364 20.37 -10.31 -6.65
CA VAL A 364 19.35 -10.56 -5.63
C VAL A 364 18.73 -11.92 -5.87
N SER A 365 18.43 -12.65 -4.81
CA SER A 365 17.79 -13.95 -4.89
C SER A 365 16.60 -14.05 -3.94
N GLY A 366 15.55 -14.77 -4.38
CA GLY A 366 14.41 -15.11 -3.56
C GLY A 366 13.45 -13.97 -3.29
N ILE A 367 13.47 -12.89 -4.08
CA ILE A 367 12.39 -11.88 -4.01
C ILE A 367 11.15 -12.37 -4.77
N CYS A 368 9.97 -11.98 -4.28
CA CYS A 368 8.73 -12.53 -4.78
C CYS A 368 7.95 -11.54 -5.64
N ALA A 369 7.23 -12.09 -6.62
CA ALA A 369 6.28 -11.37 -7.45
C ALA A 369 4.87 -11.96 -7.30
N LYS A 370 3.86 -11.14 -7.58
CA LYS A 370 2.45 -11.56 -7.65
C LYS A 370 2.28 -12.72 -8.62
N GLY A 371 1.36 -13.64 -8.32
CA GLY A 371 1.21 -14.88 -9.08
C GLY A 371 1.99 -16.07 -8.48
N ASN A 372 2.59 -15.89 -7.32
CA ASN A 372 3.42 -16.86 -6.59
C ASN A 372 4.69 -17.24 -7.38
N PHE A 373 5.37 -16.22 -7.85
CA PHE A 373 6.67 -16.34 -8.49
C PHE A 373 7.78 -15.88 -7.54
N GLU A 374 8.91 -16.59 -7.56
CA GLU A 374 10.14 -16.22 -6.88
C GLU A 374 11.20 -15.92 -7.95
N VAL A 375 11.96 -14.85 -7.77
CA VAL A 375 12.84 -14.29 -8.79
C VAL A 375 14.24 -14.10 -8.25
N ASP A 376 15.22 -14.61 -8.99
CA ASP A 376 16.64 -14.33 -8.81
C ASP A 376 17.11 -13.48 -10.01
N MET A 377 18.00 -12.52 -9.77
CA MET A 377 18.54 -11.64 -10.81
C MET A 377 20.02 -11.37 -10.59
N VAL A 378 20.77 -11.27 -11.69
CA VAL A 378 22.15 -10.78 -11.73
C VAL A 378 22.25 -9.68 -12.77
N TRP A 379 22.94 -8.59 -12.44
CA TRP A 379 23.15 -7.49 -13.39
C TRP A 379 24.59 -6.99 -13.33
N GLU A 380 25.08 -6.50 -14.47
CA GLU A 380 26.38 -5.87 -14.66
C GLU A 380 26.25 -4.68 -15.59
N ASN A 381 27.01 -3.63 -15.35
CA ASN A 381 26.95 -2.38 -16.11
C ASN A 381 25.53 -1.80 -16.21
N ASN A 382 24.78 -1.88 -15.11
CA ASN A 382 23.37 -1.50 -15.02
C ASN A 382 22.43 -2.27 -15.98
N GLN A 383 22.84 -3.43 -16.46
CA GLN A 383 22.06 -4.26 -17.38
C GLN A 383 21.84 -5.67 -16.81
N LEU A 384 20.61 -6.15 -16.91
CA LEU A 384 20.27 -7.52 -16.53
C LEU A 384 21.10 -8.51 -17.36
N GLN A 385 21.80 -9.40 -16.72
CA GLN A 385 22.56 -10.48 -17.33
C GLN A 385 21.76 -11.79 -17.30
N GLU A 386 21.17 -12.09 -16.16
CA GLU A 386 20.43 -13.32 -15.93
C GLU A 386 19.24 -13.03 -15.00
N ALA A 387 18.12 -13.70 -15.27
CA ALA A 387 17.01 -13.80 -14.35
C ALA A 387 16.49 -15.23 -14.32
N VAL A 388 16.26 -15.77 -13.14
CA VAL A 388 15.61 -17.05 -12.93
C VAL A 388 14.27 -16.84 -12.27
N VAL A 389 13.19 -17.30 -12.90
CA VAL A 389 11.83 -17.19 -12.37
C VAL A 389 11.32 -18.57 -11.97
N ARG A 390 11.13 -18.79 -10.68
CA ARG A 390 10.57 -20.02 -10.12
C ARG A 390 9.06 -19.86 -9.94
N SER A 391 8.28 -20.75 -10.53
CA SER A 391 6.82 -20.72 -10.43
C SER A 391 6.35 -21.68 -9.35
N ASN A 392 5.80 -21.16 -8.24
CA ASN A 392 5.30 -21.99 -7.14
C ASN A 392 3.83 -22.40 -7.33
N ALA A 393 3.06 -21.73 -8.19
CA ALA A 393 1.65 -22.03 -8.44
C ALA A 393 1.37 -22.56 -9.87
N GLY A 394 2.27 -22.32 -10.84
CA GLY A 394 2.00 -22.51 -12.27
C GLY A 394 1.21 -21.31 -12.85
N GLY A 395 0.75 -21.45 -14.10
CA GLY A 395 -0.06 -20.43 -14.77
C GLY A 395 0.71 -19.60 -15.77
N ASN A 396 0.14 -18.48 -16.21
CA ASN A 396 0.79 -17.57 -17.15
C ASN A 396 1.79 -16.69 -16.41
N CYS A 397 2.97 -16.53 -16.99
CA CYS A 397 3.99 -15.58 -16.55
C CYS A 397 4.25 -14.59 -17.67
N VAL A 398 4.19 -13.30 -17.35
CA VAL A 398 4.58 -12.22 -18.25
C VAL A 398 5.71 -11.45 -17.58
N ILE A 399 6.85 -11.39 -18.25
CA ILE A 399 8.05 -10.70 -17.77
C ILE A 399 8.34 -9.53 -18.69
N LYS A 400 8.69 -8.40 -18.12
CA LYS A 400 9.14 -7.21 -18.85
C LYS A 400 10.51 -6.79 -18.35
N TYR A 401 11.43 -6.55 -19.28
CA TYR A 401 12.71 -5.91 -19.00
C TYR A 401 13.02 -4.92 -20.14
N ALA A 402 13.24 -3.67 -19.78
CA ALA A 402 13.33 -2.57 -20.75
C ALA A 402 12.16 -2.61 -21.75
N ASP A 403 12.44 -2.65 -23.05
CA ASP A 403 11.43 -2.72 -24.12
C ASP A 403 11.00 -4.14 -24.47
N LYS A 404 11.59 -5.16 -23.83
CA LYS A 404 11.31 -6.57 -24.14
C LYS A 404 10.22 -7.10 -23.22
N THR A 405 9.28 -7.85 -23.81
CA THR A 405 8.25 -8.58 -23.06
C THR A 405 8.28 -10.05 -23.48
N LEU A 406 8.28 -10.93 -22.48
CA LEU A 406 8.22 -12.37 -22.67
C LEU A 406 6.97 -12.90 -21.95
N SER A 407 6.17 -13.72 -22.66
CA SER A 407 4.98 -14.35 -22.07
C SER A 407 5.03 -15.86 -22.33
N PHE A 408 4.83 -16.66 -21.29
CA PHE A 408 4.86 -18.12 -21.36
C PHE A 408 4.03 -18.77 -20.26
N LYS A 409 3.65 -20.03 -20.49
CA LYS A 409 3.00 -20.85 -19.47
C LYS A 409 4.03 -21.51 -18.58
N THR A 410 3.80 -21.44 -17.29
CA THR A 410 4.64 -22.08 -16.27
C THR A 410 3.95 -23.31 -15.67
N VAL A 411 4.79 -24.20 -15.16
CA VAL A 411 4.37 -25.39 -14.42
C VAL A 411 4.81 -25.23 -12.96
N LYS A 412 3.93 -25.57 -12.04
CA LYS A 412 4.21 -25.51 -10.60
C LYS A 412 5.53 -26.23 -10.25
N GLY A 413 6.39 -25.57 -9.48
CA GLY A 413 7.67 -26.08 -8.99
C GLY A 413 8.81 -26.04 -10.01
N ARG A 414 8.62 -25.42 -11.20
CA ARG A 414 9.70 -25.30 -12.20
C ARG A 414 10.29 -23.90 -12.23
N SER A 415 11.57 -23.85 -12.61
CA SER A 415 12.31 -22.61 -12.90
C SER A 415 12.46 -22.40 -14.40
N TYR A 416 12.53 -21.17 -14.82
CA TYR A 416 12.58 -20.67 -16.18
C TYR A 416 13.65 -19.59 -16.30
#